data_9b79601d214be7d2edc20a71d7dd80df
#
_entry.id   9b79601d214be7d2edc20a71d7dd80df
#
_cell.length_a   1.000
_cell.length_b   1.000
_cell.length_c   1.000
_cell.angle_alpha   90.00
_cell.angle_beta   90.00
_cell.angle_gamma   90.00
#
_symmetry.space_group_name_H-M   'P 1'
#
loop_
_entity.id
_entity.type
_entity.pdbx_description
1 polymer ?
#
loop_
_entity_poly.entity_id
_entity_poly.type
_entity_poly.pdbx_seq_one_letter_code
_entity_poly.pdbx_strand_id
1 'polypeptide(L)'
;MMQQHAELVSDKPNAEAAAPRGTNQSGMRDYNERLVLSLVRQHSALAKTDIARMTGLSAQTVSVIMRALEQDGLLLRGEPLRGKIGQPSIPMSLAADGAFFLGLKIGRRSADLVMIDFLGTVRSTHRRVYRYPTPDAVVEFVAHSLPAMLGLLTPAQRGRVGGLGVAMPFQLWNWVQALGAPQAEMDSWRDRDIQAELALVTGLPVYVQNDATSACGAELVFGTGERPKDFLYFYFGTFIGGGLVLNGQLFLGRTGNAAGVGPLPVQGPDGQMRRLFDSASMSVLEAMMTAAGESPDHLWESPNHWQVSEPVLQAWVDLAAEGLAGAILSAATLLELEAVLIDGWMPPKVRAMVTLRTQEALARLDLSGVSMPQVRQGTVGAQARSLGAAAIPLSQRYLIDQNAAARGA
;
A
#
# COMPACT_ATOMS: atom_id res chain seq x y z
N MET A 1 -20.29 -10.10 38.96
CA MET A 1 -21.33 -9.54 38.10
C MET A 1 -20.63 -8.99 36.83
N MET A 2 -20.17 -9.91 35.99
CA MET A 2 -19.51 -9.66 34.70
C MET A 2 -20.02 -10.71 33.73
N GLN A 3 -21.09 -10.41 33.08
CA GLN A 3 -21.61 -11.15 31.92
C GLN A 3 -22.56 -10.15 31.19
N GLN A 4 -22.16 -9.77 30.00
CA GLN A 4 -23.00 -9.35 28.88
C GLN A 4 -22.19 -8.37 28.02
N HIS A 5 -21.74 -8.87 26.89
CA HIS A 5 -21.97 -8.38 25.54
C HIS A 5 -21.01 -9.09 24.58
N ALA A 6 -21.37 -10.32 24.29
CA ALA A 6 -20.98 -10.96 23.03
C ALA A 6 -22.23 -10.90 22.13
N GLU A 7 -22.55 -9.76 21.54
CA GLU A 7 -23.50 -9.65 20.46
C GLU A 7 -22.73 -9.61 19.13
N LEU A 8 -22.72 -10.76 18.52
CA LEU A 8 -22.96 -11.13 17.12
C LEU A 8 -22.68 -10.02 16.10
N VAL A 9 -21.46 -10.09 15.60
CA VAL A 9 -21.10 -9.56 14.29
C VAL A 9 -21.99 -10.27 13.27
N SER A 10 -22.91 -9.55 12.67
CA SER A 10 -23.63 -9.97 11.49
C SER A 10 -22.63 -10.29 10.38
N ASP A 11 -22.40 -11.60 10.20
CA ASP A 11 -21.67 -12.16 9.07
C ASP A 11 -22.48 -11.88 7.79
N LYS A 12 -22.22 -10.74 7.15
CA LYS A 12 -22.47 -10.70 5.71
C LYS A 12 -21.35 -11.51 5.07
N PRO A 13 -21.66 -12.63 4.39
CA PRO A 13 -20.62 -13.39 3.72
C PRO A 13 -19.98 -12.47 2.68
N ASN A 14 -18.73 -12.15 2.89
CA ASN A 14 -17.86 -11.64 1.84
C ASN A 14 -17.95 -12.64 0.68
N ALA A 15 -18.10 -12.14 -0.54
CA ALA A 15 -18.30 -12.90 -1.76
C ALA A 15 -17.60 -14.26 -1.67
N GLU A 16 -18.38 -15.32 -1.81
CA GLU A 16 -17.91 -16.71 -1.84
C GLU A 16 -16.60 -16.77 -2.61
N ALA A 17 -15.56 -17.27 -1.97
CA ALA A 17 -14.31 -17.57 -2.67
C ALA A 17 -14.70 -18.48 -3.85
N ALA A 18 -14.70 -17.92 -5.04
CA ALA A 18 -15.12 -18.60 -6.24
C ALA A 18 -14.34 -19.93 -6.32
N ALA A 19 -15.04 -21.03 -6.44
CA ALA A 19 -14.43 -22.35 -6.60
C ALA A 19 -13.37 -22.28 -7.70
N PRO A 20 -12.24 -22.99 -7.57
CA PRO A 20 -11.19 -22.98 -8.57
C PRO A 20 -11.78 -23.35 -9.93
N ARG A 21 -11.79 -22.39 -10.85
CA ARG A 21 -12.26 -22.61 -12.23
C ARG A 21 -11.08 -23.09 -13.03
N GLY A 22 -11.24 -24.18 -13.77
CA GLY A 22 -10.24 -24.64 -14.73
C GLY A 22 -9.85 -23.51 -15.69
N THR A 23 -8.54 -23.34 -15.95
CA THR A 23 -8.04 -22.36 -16.91
C THR A 23 -8.35 -22.80 -18.32
N ASN A 24 -9.17 -22.01 -19.03
CA ASN A 24 -9.34 -22.13 -20.48
C ASN A 24 -8.19 -21.40 -21.20
N GLN A 25 -8.08 -21.54 -22.52
CA GLN A 25 -7.01 -20.91 -23.31
C GLN A 25 -6.95 -19.39 -23.16
N SER A 26 -8.11 -18.71 -22.95
CA SER A 26 -8.15 -17.26 -22.73
C SER A 26 -7.55 -16.89 -21.38
N GLY A 27 -7.88 -17.61 -20.31
CA GLY A 27 -7.31 -17.35 -18.97
C GLY A 27 -5.80 -17.56 -18.90
N MET A 28 -5.27 -18.56 -19.65
CA MET A 28 -3.82 -18.75 -19.77
C MET A 28 -3.16 -17.60 -20.55
N ARG A 29 -3.81 -17.08 -21.58
CA ARG A 29 -3.29 -15.92 -22.31
C ARG A 29 -3.24 -14.68 -21.42
N ASP A 30 -4.32 -14.36 -20.75
CA ASP A 30 -4.41 -13.22 -19.82
C ASP A 30 -3.35 -13.32 -18.71
N TYR A 31 -3.15 -14.51 -18.16
CA TYR A 31 -2.09 -14.79 -17.18
C TYR A 31 -0.70 -14.51 -17.75
N ASN A 32 -0.40 -15.01 -18.95
CA ASN A 32 0.91 -14.83 -19.59
C ASN A 32 1.16 -13.35 -19.97
N GLU A 33 0.13 -12.60 -20.40
CA GLU A 33 0.25 -11.17 -20.65
C GLU A 33 0.57 -10.40 -19.35
N ARG A 34 -0.10 -10.69 -18.24
CA ARG A 34 0.19 -10.10 -16.92
C ARG A 34 1.59 -10.50 -16.42
N LEU A 35 2.03 -11.73 -16.67
CA LEU A 35 3.38 -12.18 -16.33
C LEU A 35 4.44 -11.36 -17.05
N VAL A 36 4.27 -11.14 -18.35
CA VAL A 36 5.18 -10.30 -19.15
C VAL A 36 5.19 -8.86 -18.63
N LEU A 37 4.01 -8.25 -18.38
CA LEU A 37 3.92 -6.89 -17.86
C LEU A 37 4.56 -6.75 -16.47
N SER A 38 4.35 -7.75 -15.59
CA SER A 38 4.97 -7.78 -14.26
C SER A 38 6.50 -7.81 -14.33
N LEU A 39 7.06 -8.64 -15.21
CA LEU A 39 8.51 -8.75 -15.41
C LEU A 39 9.09 -7.46 -16.01
N VAL A 40 8.44 -6.88 -17.03
CA VAL A 40 8.88 -5.61 -17.62
C VAL A 40 8.84 -4.49 -16.58
N ARG A 41 7.83 -4.45 -15.70
CA ARG A 41 7.77 -3.50 -14.58
C ARG A 41 8.93 -3.67 -13.61
N GLN A 42 9.24 -4.92 -13.24
CA GLN A 42 10.32 -5.21 -12.28
C GLN A 42 11.72 -4.84 -12.82
N HIS A 43 11.95 -5.00 -14.11
CA HIS A 43 13.25 -4.83 -14.74
C HIS A 43 13.36 -3.56 -15.59
N SER A 44 12.33 -2.70 -15.60
CA SER A 44 12.21 -1.47 -16.37
C SER A 44 12.17 -1.67 -17.89
N ALA A 45 13.00 -2.54 -18.44
CA ALA A 45 13.00 -2.95 -19.85
C ALA A 45 13.57 -4.34 -20.02
N LEU A 46 12.95 -5.16 -20.87
CA LEU A 46 13.38 -6.54 -21.14
C LEU A 46 13.28 -6.88 -22.62
N ALA A 47 14.25 -7.63 -23.11
CA ALA A 47 14.18 -8.22 -24.42
C ALA A 47 13.36 -9.50 -24.46
N LYS A 48 12.85 -9.90 -25.61
CA LYS A 48 12.05 -11.12 -25.82
C LYS A 48 12.77 -12.38 -25.33
N THR A 49 14.07 -12.46 -25.56
CA THR A 49 14.92 -13.59 -25.14
C THR A 49 15.02 -13.70 -23.64
N ASP A 50 15.10 -12.57 -22.92
CA ASP A 50 15.16 -12.56 -21.48
C ASP A 50 13.82 -12.97 -20.86
N ILE A 51 12.72 -12.46 -21.40
CA ILE A 51 11.36 -12.84 -20.96
C ILE A 51 11.14 -14.35 -21.19
N ALA A 52 11.51 -14.89 -22.38
CA ALA A 52 11.38 -16.32 -22.66
C ALA A 52 12.18 -17.16 -21.65
N ARG A 53 13.43 -16.76 -21.35
CA ARG A 53 14.28 -17.44 -20.39
C ARG A 53 13.72 -17.38 -18.96
N MET A 54 13.18 -16.24 -18.55
CA MET A 54 12.65 -16.03 -17.18
C MET A 54 11.31 -16.73 -16.95
N THR A 55 10.48 -16.83 -18.00
CA THR A 55 9.12 -17.39 -17.90
C THR A 55 9.02 -18.86 -18.30
N GLY A 56 10.01 -19.41 -19.02
CA GLY A 56 9.91 -20.73 -19.64
C GLY A 56 8.98 -20.78 -20.85
N LEU A 57 8.40 -19.65 -21.26
CA LEU A 57 7.55 -19.58 -22.46
C LEU A 57 8.39 -19.71 -23.74
N SER A 58 7.79 -20.28 -24.80
CA SER A 58 8.45 -20.34 -26.10
C SER A 58 8.71 -18.92 -26.66
N ALA A 59 9.80 -18.75 -27.42
CA ALA A 59 10.13 -17.48 -28.06
C ALA A 59 9.00 -16.98 -28.99
N GLN A 60 8.26 -17.90 -29.61
CA GLN A 60 7.10 -17.59 -30.43
C GLN A 60 5.96 -17.03 -29.58
N THR A 61 5.61 -17.68 -28.46
CA THR A 61 4.59 -17.22 -27.52
C THR A 61 4.91 -15.83 -27.00
N VAL A 62 6.11 -15.59 -26.52
CA VAL A 62 6.57 -14.28 -26.06
C VAL A 62 6.46 -13.23 -27.18
N SER A 63 6.84 -13.57 -28.40
CA SER A 63 6.74 -12.65 -29.55
C SER A 63 5.30 -12.26 -29.86
N VAL A 64 4.35 -13.19 -29.76
CA VAL A 64 2.91 -12.91 -29.95
C VAL A 64 2.39 -12.00 -28.85
N ILE A 65 2.67 -12.32 -27.58
CA ILE A 65 2.24 -11.53 -26.43
C ILE A 65 2.79 -10.10 -26.52
N MET A 66 4.10 -9.95 -26.71
CA MET A 66 4.72 -8.62 -26.75
C MET A 66 4.22 -7.76 -27.89
N ARG A 67 3.90 -8.37 -29.05
CA ARG A 67 3.29 -7.64 -30.17
C ARG A 67 1.87 -7.19 -29.85
N ALA A 68 1.07 -8.02 -29.19
CA ALA A 68 -0.27 -7.65 -28.76
C ALA A 68 -0.21 -6.49 -27.75
N LEU A 69 0.63 -6.59 -26.72
CA LEU A 69 0.81 -5.53 -25.71
C LEU A 69 1.35 -4.22 -26.30
N GLU A 70 2.17 -4.29 -27.36
CA GLU A 70 2.63 -3.12 -28.11
C GLU A 70 1.49 -2.50 -28.93
N GLN A 71 0.67 -3.31 -29.61
CA GLN A 71 -0.50 -2.85 -30.36
C GLN A 71 -1.55 -2.19 -29.45
N ASP A 72 -1.72 -2.74 -28.23
CA ASP A 72 -2.60 -2.17 -27.20
C ASP A 72 -2.00 -0.89 -26.58
N GLY A 73 -0.75 -0.55 -26.92
CA GLY A 73 -0.05 0.62 -26.41
C GLY A 73 0.37 0.50 -24.96
N LEU A 74 0.51 -0.72 -24.44
CA LEU A 74 1.00 -1.01 -23.08
C LEU A 74 2.52 -1.13 -23.02
N LEU A 75 3.15 -1.52 -24.15
CA LEU A 75 4.60 -1.61 -24.29
C LEU A 75 5.13 -0.68 -25.39
N LEU A 76 6.35 -0.19 -25.18
CA LEU A 76 7.11 0.59 -26.13
C LEU A 76 8.41 -0.11 -26.49
N ARG A 77 8.83 -0.02 -27.76
CA ARG A 77 10.14 -0.48 -28.20
C ARG A 77 11.22 0.51 -27.81
N GLY A 78 12.28 0.00 -27.21
CA GLY A 78 13.51 0.74 -27.01
C GLY A 78 14.46 0.68 -28.21
N GLU A 79 15.62 1.32 -28.07
CA GLU A 79 16.68 1.28 -29.05
C GLU A 79 17.32 -0.12 -29.14
N PRO A 80 17.68 -0.58 -30.34
CA PRO A 80 18.34 -1.87 -30.52
C PRO A 80 19.69 -1.92 -29.79
N LEU A 81 19.82 -2.86 -28.84
CA LEU A 81 21.08 -3.11 -28.18
C LEU A 81 21.97 -3.97 -29.07
N ARG A 82 23.09 -3.44 -29.57
CA ARG A 82 24.11 -4.17 -30.32
C ARG A 82 24.97 -4.95 -29.35
N GLY A 83 24.69 -6.24 -29.22
CA GLY A 83 25.47 -7.20 -28.42
C GLY A 83 26.52 -7.95 -29.24
N LYS A 84 27.32 -8.79 -28.57
CA LYS A 84 28.26 -9.72 -29.22
C LYS A 84 27.49 -10.64 -30.17
N ILE A 85 27.97 -10.77 -31.41
CA ILE A 85 27.53 -11.70 -32.47
C ILE A 85 26.06 -12.20 -32.37
N GLY A 86 25.17 -11.65 -33.20
CA GLY A 86 23.78 -12.08 -33.30
C GLY A 86 22.85 -10.95 -33.75
N GLN A 87 21.54 -11.27 -33.90
CA GLN A 87 20.52 -10.27 -34.23
C GLN A 87 20.38 -9.25 -33.08
N PRO A 88 20.30 -7.92 -33.36
CA PRO A 88 20.14 -6.91 -32.32
C PRO A 88 18.93 -7.20 -31.44
N SER A 89 19.15 -7.15 -30.12
CA SER A 89 18.09 -7.31 -29.13
C SER A 89 17.38 -5.98 -28.91
N ILE A 90 16.07 -5.96 -29.07
CA ILE A 90 15.26 -4.75 -28.86
C ILE A 90 14.53 -4.92 -27.51
N PRO A 91 14.92 -4.14 -26.46
CA PRO A 91 14.21 -4.16 -25.19
C PRO A 91 12.85 -3.49 -25.34
N MET A 92 11.88 -3.96 -24.58
CA MET A 92 10.55 -3.37 -24.46
C MET A 92 10.36 -2.84 -23.04
N SER A 93 9.79 -1.66 -22.89
CA SER A 93 9.44 -1.01 -21.62
C SER A 93 7.94 -0.75 -21.55
N LEU A 94 7.43 -0.49 -20.34
CA LEU A 94 6.03 -0.05 -20.18
C LEU A 94 5.83 1.34 -20.79
N ALA A 95 4.67 1.55 -21.44
CA ALA A 95 4.24 2.84 -21.96
C ALA A 95 3.57 3.66 -20.84
N ALA A 96 4.07 4.85 -20.52
CA ALA A 96 3.50 5.70 -19.48
C ALA A 96 1.99 5.96 -19.71
N ASP A 97 1.61 6.25 -20.95
CA ASP A 97 0.23 6.54 -21.35
C ASP A 97 -0.59 5.28 -21.69
N GLY A 98 -0.06 4.09 -21.38
CA GLY A 98 -0.71 2.81 -21.64
C GLY A 98 -1.98 2.61 -20.81
N ALA A 99 -1.99 3.09 -19.58
CA ALA A 99 -3.14 3.06 -18.68
C ALA A 99 -3.01 4.14 -17.60
N PHE A 100 -4.15 4.51 -17.00
CA PHE A 100 -4.23 5.46 -15.88
C PHE A 100 -5.06 4.88 -14.75
N PHE A 101 -4.76 5.25 -13.52
CA PHE A 101 -5.46 4.76 -12.34
C PHE A 101 -5.69 5.88 -11.35
N LEU A 102 -6.82 5.81 -10.66
CA LEU A 102 -7.16 6.73 -9.59
C LEU A 102 -6.94 6.06 -8.24
N GLY A 103 -6.41 6.81 -7.28
CA GLY A 103 -6.26 6.38 -5.91
C GLY A 103 -6.84 7.40 -4.95
N LEU A 104 -7.80 6.99 -4.14
CA LEU A 104 -8.41 7.79 -3.08
C LEU A 104 -7.94 7.27 -1.73
N LYS A 105 -7.20 8.08 -1.00
CA LYS A 105 -6.92 7.82 0.41
C LYS A 105 -7.93 8.60 1.25
N ILE A 106 -8.63 7.91 2.13
CA ILE A 106 -9.52 8.49 3.14
C ILE A 106 -8.81 8.37 4.49
N GLY A 107 -8.30 9.48 4.97
CA GLY A 107 -7.58 9.52 6.25
C GLY A 107 -8.39 10.24 7.32
N ARG A 108 -7.81 10.36 8.51
CA ARG A 108 -8.44 11.01 9.66
C ARG A 108 -8.71 12.50 9.43
N ARG A 109 -7.79 13.23 8.78
CA ARG A 109 -7.82 14.69 8.63
C ARG A 109 -7.91 15.16 7.18
N SER A 110 -7.72 14.25 6.22
CA SER A 110 -7.79 14.58 4.80
C SER A 110 -8.18 13.40 3.93
N ALA A 111 -8.83 13.70 2.82
CA ALA A 111 -8.89 12.83 1.66
C ALA A 111 -7.89 13.33 0.61
N ASP A 112 -7.17 12.39 -0.01
CA ASP A 112 -6.23 12.68 -1.08
C ASP A 112 -6.60 11.81 -2.29
N LEU A 113 -6.94 12.45 -3.41
CA LEU A 113 -7.25 11.80 -4.69
C LEU A 113 -6.08 12.03 -5.64
N VAL A 114 -5.48 10.94 -6.12
CA VAL A 114 -4.35 10.99 -7.06
C VAL A 114 -4.73 10.29 -8.36
N MET A 115 -4.17 10.76 -9.46
CA MET A 115 -4.14 10.05 -10.74
C MET A 115 -2.72 9.69 -11.08
N ILE A 116 -2.46 8.42 -11.35
CA ILE A 116 -1.17 7.93 -11.81
C ILE A 116 -1.26 7.42 -13.25
N ASP A 117 -0.12 7.45 -13.94
CA ASP A 117 0.06 6.77 -15.20
C ASP A 117 0.46 5.28 -15.01
N PHE A 118 0.67 4.58 -16.11
CA PHE A 118 1.01 3.16 -16.07
C PHE A 118 2.38 2.87 -15.43
N LEU A 119 3.28 3.85 -15.34
CA LEU A 119 4.56 3.71 -14.64
C LEU A 119 4.44 3.96 -13.13
N GLY A 120 3.33 4.56 -12.67
CA GLY A 120 3.12 4.98 -11.29
C GLY A 120 3.46 6.45 -11.05
N THR A 121 3.78 7.21 -12.12
CA THR A 121 4.05 8.64 -12.00
C THR A 121 2.76 9.39 -11.71
N VAL A 122 2.77 10.23 -10.67
CA VAL A 122 1.63 11.06 -10.31
C VAL A 122 1.41 12.14 -11.37
N ARG A 123 0.23 12.14 -12.00
CA ARG A 123 -0.18 13.12 -13.02
C ARG A 123 -1.02 14.24 -12.45
N SER A 124 -1.74 13.98 -11.37
CA SER A 124 -2.56 14.97 -10.67
C SER A 124 -2.81 14.55 -9.24
N THR A 125 -2.95 15.54 -8.35
CA THR A 125 -3.30 15.33 -6.95
C THR A 125 -4.29 16.41 -6.52
N HIS A 126 -5.39 15.98 -5.90
CA HIS A 126 -6.34 16.84 -5.23
C HIS A 126 -6.40 16.43 -3.75
N ARG A 127 -6.53 17.42 -2.86
CA ARG A 127 -6.60 17.20 -1.41
C ARG A 127 -7.74 18.01 -0.82
N ARG A 128 -8.52 17.36 0.05
CA ARG A 128 -9.54 18.00 0.90
C ARG A 128 -9.19 17.74 2.36
N VAL A 129 -9.04 18.81 3.12
CA VAL A 129 -8.85 18.75 4.58
C VAL A 129 -10.22 18.86 5.25
N TYR A 130 -10.43 18.10 6.30
CA TYR A 130 -11.66 18.10 7.11
C TYR A 130 -11.33 17.82 8.58
N ARG A 131 -12.26 18.10 9.46
CA ARG A 131 -12.12 17.80 10.88
C ARG A 131 -12.21 16.27 11.14
N TYR A 132 -13.13 15.62 10.45
CA TYR A 132 -13.31 14.17 10.42
C TYR A 132 -13.94 13.75 9.07
N PRO A 133 -13.75 12.50 8.62
CA PRO A 133 -14.30 12.04 7.36
C PRO A 133 -15.79 11.72 7.48
N THR A 134 -16.60 12.17 6.52
CA THR A 134 -17.98 11.70 6.32
C THR A 134 -18.12 11.11 4.93
N PRO A 135 -18.99 10.09 4.71
CA PRO A 135 -19.19 9.53 3.39
C PRO A 135 -19.62 10.57 2.36
N ASP A 136 -20.57 11.48 2.72
CA ASP A 136 -21.03 12.54 1.82
C ASP A 136 -19.91 13.46 1.38
N ALA A 137 -19.10 13.94 2.32
CA ALA A 137 -17.99 14.83 2.01
C ALA A 137 -16.95 14.16 1.11
N VAL A 138 -16.74 12.85 1.26
CA VAL A 138 -15.82 12.08 0.42
C VAL A 138 -16.37 11.88 -0.99
N VAL A 139 -17.63 11.48 -1.12
CA VAL A 139 -18.31 11.31 -2.42
C VAL A 139 -18.35 12.63 -3.19
N GLU A 140 -18.76 13.73 -2.52
CA GLU A 140 -18.76 15.07 -3.09
C GLU A 140 -17.37 15.52 -3.55
N PHE A 141 -16.35 15.25 -2.74
CA PHE A 141 -14.97 15.58 -3.09
C PHE A 141 -14.52 14.88 -4.36
N VAL A 142 -14.82 13.57 -4.51
CA VAL A 142 -14.48 12.82 -5.72
C VAL A 142 -15.27 13.33 -6.91
N ALA A 143 -16.58 13.55 -6.78
CA ALA A 143 -17.44 14.08 -7.84
C ALA A 143 -16.94 15.44 -8.38
N HIS A 144 -16.50 16.31 -7.47
CA HIS A 144 -15.98 17.64 -7.83
C HIS A 144 -14.58 17.57 -8.47
N SER A 145 -13.70 16.70 -7.97
CA SER A 145 -12.30 16.65 -8.40
C SER A 145 -12.09 15.88 -9.71
N LEU A 146 -12.89 14.84 -9.94
CA LEU A 146 -12.72 13.92 -11.06
C LEU A 146 -12.76 14.58 -12.46
N PRO A 147 -13.71 15.50 -12.76
CA PRO A 147 -13.74 16.15 -14.09
C PRO A 147 -12.46 16.93 -14.41
N ALA A 148 -11.91 17.64 -13.43
CA ALA A 148 -10.66 18.40 -13.60
C ALA A 148 -9.48 17.45 -13.87
N MET A 149 -9.39 16.34 -13.14
CA MET A 149 -8.33 15.34 -13.35
C MET A 149 -8.44 14.68 -14.72
N LEU A 150 -9.64 14.24 -15.11
CA LEU A 150 -9.88 13.64 -16.43
C LEU A 150 -9.69 14.66 -17.57
N GLY A 151 -9.88 15.95 -17.28
CA GLY A 151 -9.61 17.05 -18.21
C GLY A 151 -8.15 17.14 -18.65
N LEU A 152 -7.21 16.63 -17.88
CA LEU A 152 -5.77 16.56 -18.22
C LEU A 152 -5.47 15.49 -19.28
N LEU A 153 -6.39 14.56 -19.50
CA LEU A 153 -6.24 13.45 -20.43
C LEU A 153 -6.91 13.75 -21.78
N THR A 154 -6.30 13.31 -22.87
CA THR A 154 -6.94 13.28 -24.17
C THR A 154 -8.15 12.33 -24.17
N PRO A 155 -9.10 12.46 -25.13
CA PRO A 155 -10.23 11.53 -25.21
C PRO A 155 -9.81 10.04 -25.29
N ALA A 156 -8.74 9.73 -26.01
CA ALA A 156 -8.20 8.37 -26.11
C ALA A 156 -7.63 7.87 -24.77
N GLN A 157 -6.93 8.73 -24.03
CA GLN A 157 -6.37 8.39 -22.71
C GLN A 157 -7.45 8.21 -21.64
N ARG A 158 -8.58 8.98 -21.72
CA ARG A 158 -9.70 8.80 -20.78
C ARG A 158 -10.29 7.39 -20.83
N GLY A 159 -10.37 6.80 -22.03
CA GLY A 159 -10.79 5.41 -22.23
C GLY A 159 -9.84 4.37 -21.63
N ARG A 160 -8.64 4.79 -21.20
CA ARG A 160 -7.62 3.94 -20.57
C ARG A 160 -7.56 4.08 -19.04
N VAL A 161 -8.50 4.80 -18.42
CA VAL A 161 -8.60 4.87 -16.96
C VAL A 161 -9.15 3.54 -16.45
N GLY A 162 -8.33 2.77 -15.74
CA GLY A 162 -8.60 1.37 -15.41
C GLY A 162 -9.44 1.16 -14.15
N GLY A 163 -9.62 2.19 -13.31
CA GLY A 163 -10.39 2.08 -12.08
C GLY A 163 -9.97 3.05 -10.98
N LEU A 164 -10.71 3.02 -9.88
CA LEU A 164 -10.46 3.75 -8.65
C LEU A 164 -10.16 2.77 -7.51
N GLY A 165 -9.00 2.88 -6.88
CA GLY A 165 -8.74 2.24 -5.61
C GLY A 165 -9.00 3.18 -4.44
N VAL A 166 -9.49 2.64 -3.34
CA VAL A 166 -9.78 3.38 -2.11
C VAL A 166 -9.00 2.76 -0.95
N ALA A 167 -8.14 3.56 -0.33
CA ALA A 167 -7.39 3.20 0.86
C ALA A 167 -8.01 3.92 2.07
N MET A 168 -8.57 3.16 3.02
CA MET A 168 -9.20 3.71 4.20
C MET A 168 -9.01 2.82 5.42
N PRO A 169 -8.96 3.37 6.64
CA PRO A 169 -9.00 2.56 7.85
C PRO A 169 -10.28 1.75 7.91
N PHE A 170 -10.19 0.49 8.31
CA PHE A 170 -11.37 -0.31 8.55
C PHE A 170 -12.06 0.09 9.85
N GLN A 171 -13.39 -0.06 9.89
CA GLN A 171 -14.21 0.21 11.06
C GLN A 171 -14.06 1.64 11.60
N LEU A 172 -14.11 2.64 10.70
CA LEU A 172 -14.03 4.06 11.06
C LEU A 172 -14.99 4.46 12.20
N TRP A 173 -16.14 3.79 12.33
CA TRP A 173 -17.12 4.00 13.41
C TRP A 173 -16.60 3.66 14.81
N ASN A 174 -15.53 2.89 14.95
CA ASN A 174 -14.90 2.59 16.23
C ASN A 174 -13.90 3.68 16.68
N TRP A 175 -13.65 4.70 15.86
CA TRP A 175 -12.61 5.70 16.08
C TRP A 175 -13.14 7.05 16.61
N VAL A 176 -14.38 7.08 17.06
CA VAL A 176 -15.11 8.29 17.52
C VAL A 176 -14.30 9.12 18.52
N GLN A 177 -13.80 8.49 19.59
CA GLN A 177 -13.02 9.19 20.62
C GLN A 177 -11.70 9.73 20.04
N ALA A 178 -11.01 8.94 19.24
CA ALA A 178 -9.73 9.33 18.63
C ALA A 178 -9.89 10.43 17.57
N LEU A 179 -11.07 10.54 16.95
CA LEU A 179 -11.38 11.55 15.94
C LEU A 179 -12.00 12.82 16.54
N GLY A 180 -12.53 12.76 17.77
CA GLY A 180 -13.34 13.82 18.34
C GLY A 180 -14.57 14.12 17.46
N ALA A 181 -15.11 13.10 16.80
CA ALA A 181 -16.27 13.19 15.90
C ALA A 181 -17.56 12.82 16.63
N PRO A 182 -18.74 13.32 16.20
CA PRO A 182 -20.02 12.83 16.68
C PRO A 182 -20.24 11.37 16.30
N GLN A 183 -20.78 10.55 17.22
CA GLN A 183 -21.02 9.12 16.97
C GLN A 183 -21.89 8.90 15.73
N ALA A 184 -22.98 9.64 15.58
CA ALA A 184 -23.91 9.51 14.45
C ALA A 184 -23.22 9.73 13.08
N GLU A 185 -22.27 10.66 12.99
CA GLU A 185 -21.49 10.90 11.76
C GLU A 185 -20.62 9.69 11.43
N MET A 186 -20.01 9.09 12.45
CA MET A 186 -19.13 7.94 12.24
C MET A 186 -19.92 6.66 11.98
N ASP A 187 -21.10 6.48 12.57
CA ASP A 187 -21.98 5.34 12.33
C ASP A 187 -22.46 5.29 10.86
N SER A 188 -22.56 6.46 10.19
CA SER A 188 -22.90 6.51 8.76
C SER A 188 -21.96 5.69 7.87
N TRP A 189 -20.71 5.48 8.27
CA TRP A 189 -19.77 4.61 7.57
C TRP A 189 -20.10 3.12 7.66
N ARG A 190 -20.87 2.70 8.66
CA ARG A 190 -21.31 1.31 8.83
C ARG A 190 -22.44 0.95 7.87
N ASP A 191 -23.33 1.91 7.65
CA ASP A 191 -24.59 1.67 6.95
C ASP A 191 -24.51 1.96 5.44
N ARG A 192 -23.43 2.58 4.98
CA ARG A 192 -23.23 2.98 3.58
C ARG A 192 -22.24 2.11 2.86
N ASP A 193 -22.53 1.79 1.60
CA ASP A 193 -21.61 1.13 0.68
C ASP A 193 -20.85 2.18 -0.13
N ILE A 194 -19.76 2.69 0.45
CA ILE A 194 -18.92 3.71 -0.19
C ILE A 194 -18.33 3.23 -1.53
N GLN A 195 -18.11 1.92 -1.69
CA GLN A 195 -17.61 1.34 -2.94
C GLN A 195 -18.65 1.51 -4.05
N ALA A 196 -19.90 1.14 -3.79
CA ALA A 196 -20.99 1.28 -4.77
C ALA A 196 -21.26 2.76 -5.10
N GLU A 197 -21.28 3.64 -4.10
CA GLU A 197 -21.50 5.07 -4.30
C GLU A 197 -20.41 5.72 -5.17
N LEU A 198 -19.15 5.42 -4.90
CA LEU A 198 -18.03 5.91 -5.71
C LEU A 198 -18.04 5.31 -7.12
N ALA A 199 -18.47 4.06 -7.28
CA ALA A 199 -18.64 3.46 -8.61
C ALA A 199 -19.70 4.18 -9.45
N LEU A 200 -20.83 4.57 -8.82
CA LEU A 200 -21.87 5.37 -9.48
C LEU A 200 -21.36 6.75 -9.90
N VAL A 201 -20.63 7.44 -9.03
CA VAL A 201 -20.11 8.78 -9.30
C VAL A 201 -19.01 8.79 -10.37
N THR A 202 -18.15 7.78 -10.36
CA THR A 202 -16.98 7.76 -11.27
C THR A 202 -17.26 7.04 -12.58
N GLY A 203 -18.23 6.14 -12.61
CA GLY A 203 -18.46 5.22 -13.74
C GLY A 203 -17.34 4.19 -13.93
N LEU A 204 -16.48 3.99 -12.90
CA LEU A 204 -15.30 3.12 -12.94
C LEU A 204 -15.47 1.94 -11.97
N PRO A 205 -14.76 0.83 -12.20
CA PRO A 205 -14.57 -0.19 -11.17
C PRO A 205 -13.90 0.41 -9.93
N VAL A 206 -14.45 0.14 -8.73
CA VAL A 206 -13.93 0.64 -7.46
C VAL A 206 -13.51 -0.53 -6.57
N TYR A 207 -12.36 -0.39 -5.92
CA TYR A 207 -11.76 -1.38 -5.04
C TYR A 207 -11.42 -0.74 -3.70
N VAL A 208 -11.85 -1.34 -2.59
CA VAL A 208 -11.60 -0.82 -1.24
C VAL A 208 -10.61 -1.73 -0.51
N GLN A 209 -9.63 -1.13 0.16
CA GLN A 209 -8.62 -1.83 0.94
C GLN A 209 -8.24 -1.01 2.19
N ASN A 210 -7.71 -1.70 3.21
CA ASN A 210 -7.11 -1.02 4.36
C ASN A 210 -5.96 -0.11 3.93
N ASP A 211 -5.84 1.07 4.55
CA ASP A 211 -4.89 2.12 4.14
C ASP A 211 -3.42 1.74 4.38
N ALA A 212 -3.10 1.06 5.48
CA ALA A 212 -1.73 0.58 5.74
C ALA A 212 -1.36 -0.60 4.83
N THR A 213 -2.30 -1.51 4.58
CA THR A 213 -2.15 -2.58 3.58
C THR A 213 -1.93 -2.02 2.18
N SER A 214 -2.67 -0.96 1.81
CA SER A 214 -2.48 -0.25 0.53
C SER A 214 -1.10 0.39 0.44
N ALA A 215 -0.61 1.00 1.54
CA ALA A 215 0.75 1.56 1.57
C ALA A 215 1.83 0.49 1.37
N CYS A 216 1.65 -0.70 1.96
CA CYS A 216 2.51 -1.86 1.70
C CYS A 216 2.45 -2.29 0.22
N GLY A 217 1.25 -2.28 -0.37
CA GLY A 217 1.06 -2.52 -1.81
C GLY A 217 1.77 -1.50 -2.70
N ALA A 218 1.83 -0.23 -2.29
CA ALA A 218 2.62 0.78 -3.00
C ALA A 218 4.12 0.45 -2.99
N GLU A 219 4.64 0.04 -1.85
CA GLU A 219 6.06 -0.36 -1.73
C GLU A 219 6.36 -1.59 -2.62
N LEU A 220 5.47 -2.58 -2.62
CA LEU A 220 5.59 -3.76 -3.47
C LEU A 220 5.61 -3.41 -4.97
N VAL A 221 4.76 -2.47 -5.42
CA VAL A 221 4.57 -2.15 -6.85
C VAL A 221 5.54 -1.07 -7.34
N PHE A 222 5.78 -0.03 -6.53
CA PHE A 222 6.52 1.17 -6.90
C PHE A 222 7.82 1.37 -6.13
N GLY A 223 8.07 0.55 -5.09
CA GLY A 223 9.29 0.63 -4.31
C GLY A 223 10.54 0.50 -5.18
N THR A 224 11.62 1.15 -4.74
CA THR A 224 12.90 1.20 -5.44
C THR A 224 13.99 0.43 -4.68
N GLY A 225 15.05 0.04 -5.37
CA GLY A 225 16.17 -0.71 -4.78
C GLY A 225 15.92 -2.21 -4.69
N GLU A 226 16.42 -2.85 -3.64
CA GLU A 226 16.21 -4.27 -3.41
C GLU A 226 14.75 -4.59 -3.10
N ARG A 227 14.24 -5.63 -3.70
CA ARG A 227 12.84 -6.06 -3.60
C ARG A 227 12.75 -7.39 -2.85
N PRO A 228 12.59 -7.35 -1.51
CA PRO A 228 12.37 -8.57 -0.73
C PRO A 228 11.04 -9.21 -1.15
N LYS A 229 11.00 -10.54 -1.15
CA LYS A 229 9.78 -11.30 -1.46
C LYS A 229 8.92 -11.52 -0.24
N ASP A 230 9.54 -11.53 0.94
CA ASP A 230 8.89 -11.77 2.21
C ASP A 230 9.25 -10.63 3.16
N PHE A 231 8.29 -9.71 3.40
CA PHE A 231 8.55 -8.58 4.26
C PHE A 231 7.32 -8.12 5.04
N LEU A 232 7.57 -7.62 6.24
CA LEU A 232 6.61 -6.86 7.03
C LEU A 232 6.84 -5.37 6.81
N TYR A 233 5.76 -4.62 6.62
CA TYR A 233 5.79 -3.19 6.39
C TYR A 233 5.07 -2.46 7.51
N PHE A 234 5.72 -1.46 8.10
CA PHE A 234 5.14 -0.55 9.08
C PHE A 234 4.90 0.82 8.45
N TYR A 235 3.71 1.37 8.65
CA TYR A 235 3.36 2.71 8.21
C TYR A 235 2.99 3.60 9.40
N PHE A 236 3.80 4.63 9.64
CA PHE A 236 3.53 5.65 10.63
C PHE A 236 2.50 6.66 10.08
N GLY A 237 1.27 6.53 10.53
CA GLY A 237 0.18 7.48 10.35
C GLY A 237 -0.24 8.05 11.69
N THR A 238 -1.46 8.60 11.80
CA THR A 238 -2.03 8.95 13.11
C THR A 238 -1.88 7.79 14.09
N PHE A 239 -2.21 6.59 13.62
CA PHE A 239 -1.89 5.33 14.29
C PHE A 239 -0.97 4.52 13.39
N ILE A 240 -0.08 3.74 14.01
CA ILE A 240 0.74 2.81 13.28
C ILE A 240 -0.13 1.70 12.70
N GLY A 241 0.11 1.38 11.43
CA GLY A 241 -0.48 0.24 10.75
C GLY A 241 0.59 -0.56 10.05
N GLY A 242 0.20 -1.64 9.39
CA GLY A 242 1.13 -2.48 8.66
C GLY A 242 0.51 -3.21 7.48
N GLY A 243 1.37 -3.88 6.74
CA GLY A 243 1.04 -4.80 5.67
C GLY A 243 2.07 -5.91 5.60
N LEU A 244 1.71 -7.01 5.01
CA LEU A 244 2.55 -8.19 4.89
C LEU A 244 2.63 -8.62 3.43
N VAL A 245 3.84 -8.88 2.97
CA VAL A 245 4.12 -9.49 1.67
C VAL A 245 4.75 -10.85 1.91
N LEU A 246 4.21 -11.88 1.31
CA LEU A 246 4.72 -13.24 1.34
C LEU A 246 4.81 -13.78 -0.10
N ASN A 247 5.95 -14.38 -0.44
CA ASN A 247 6.23 -14.89 -1.78
C ASN A 247 6.06 -13.82 -2.88
N GLY A 248 6.41 -12.58 -2.59
CA GLY A 248 6.24 -11.45 -3.52
C GLY A 248 4.78 -11.03 -3.76
N GLN A 249 3.87 -11.43 -2.88
CA GLN A 249 2.44 -11.13 -2.96
C GLN A 249 1.95 -10.44 -1.69
N LEU A 250 1.12 -9.42 -1.86
CA LEU A 250 0.45 -8.77 -0.73
C LEU A 250 -0.51 -9.76 -0.05
N PHE A 251 -0.24 -10.06 1.22
CA PHE A 251 -1.05 -10.97 2.00
C PHE A 251 -2.17 -10.22 2.71
N LEU A 252 -3.40 -10.39 2.25
CA LEU A 252 -4.56 -9.65 2.77
C LEU A 252 -5.18 -10.31 4.01
N GLY A 253 -4.96 -11.60 4.22
CA GLY A 253 -5.67 -12.37 5.24
C GLY A 253 -7.15 -12.58 4.88
N ARG A 254 -7.91 -13.15 5.82
CA ARG A 254 -9.32 -13.52 5.58
C ARG A 254 -10.24 -12.30 5.40
N THR A 255 -9.98 -11.22 6.12
CA THR A 255 -10.84 -10.03 6.17
C THR A 255 -10.22 -8.79 5.53
N GLY A 256 -9.06 -8.92 4.86
CA GLY A 256 -8.32 -7.80 4.29
C GLY A 256 -7.53 -6.97 5.30
N ASN A 257 -7.34 -7.46 6.53
CA ASN A 257 -6.66 -6.75 7.61
C ASN A 257 -5.45 -7.52 8.18
N ALA A 258 -4.77 -8.32 7.36
CA ALA A 258 -3.54 -8.98 7.76
C ALA A 258 -2.47 -7.94 8.11
N ALA A 259 -1.59 -8.27 9.07
CA ALA A 259 -0.60 -7.35 9.62
C ALA A 259 -1.19 -6.03 10.17
N GLY A 260 -2.39 -6.10 10.76
CA GLY A 260 -2.92 -5.04 11.59
C GLY A 260 -2.12 -4.91 12.88
N VAL A 261 -0.88 -4.41 12.78
CA VAL A 261 0.17 -4.47 13.83
C VAL A 261 -0.10 -3.57 15.03
N GLY A 262 -0.97 -2.58 14.90
CA GLY A 262 -1.21 -1.59 15.96
C GLY A 262 -1.60 -2.20 17.32
N PRO A 263 -2.49 -3.19 17.40
CA PRO A 263 -2.85 -3.86 18.65
C PRO A 263 -1.80 -4.81 19.21
N LEU A 264 -0.68 -5.08 18.53
CA LEU A 264 0.35 -5.99 19.01
C LEU A 264 0.80 -5.60 20.43
N PRO A 265 0.82 -6.54 21.40
CA PRO A 265 1.36 -6.30 22.71
C PRO A 265 2.89 -6.20 22.64
N VAL A 266 3.43 -5.09 23.13
CA VAL A 266 4.86 -4.82 23.22
C VAL A 266 5.21 -4.35 24.63
N GLN A 267 6.43 -4.63 25.06
CA GLN A 267 6.92 -4.14 26.35
C GLN A 267 7.41 -2.70 26.20
N GLY A 268 6.98 -1.82 27.09
CA GLY A 268 7.49 -0.47 27.16
C GLY A 268 8.79 -0.36 27.96
N PRO A 269 9.45 0.82 27.94
CA PRO A 269 10.70 1.06 28.69
C PRO A 269 10.56 0.87 30.20
N ASP A 270 9.35 0.99 30.73
CA ASP A 270 8.99 0.77 32.14
C ASP A 270 8.68 -0.70 32.48
N GLY A 271 8.87 -1.61 31.54
CA GLY A 271 8.57 -3.03 31.66
C GLY A 271 7.07 -3.40 31.58
N GLN A 272 6.18 -2.40 31.42
CA GLN A 272 4.74 -2.63 31.31
C GLN A 272 4.36 -3.01 29.88
N MET A 273 3.40 -3.94 29.76
CA MET A 273 2.82 -4.28 28.46
C MET A 273 1.88 -3.17 27.96
N ARG A 274 2.04 -2.81 26.70
CA ARG A 274 1.20 -1.82 25.99
C ARG A 274 0.97 -2.28 24.56
N ARG A 275 0.05 -1.62 23.85
CA ARG A 275 -0.13 -1.89 22.41
C ARG A 275 0.93 -1.10 21.63
N LEU A 276 1.31 -1.60 20.48
CA LEU A 276 2.22 -0.88 19.60
C LEU A 276 1.69 0.51 19.23
N PHE A 277 0.37 0.69 19.12
CA PHE A 277 -0.27 2.02 18.96
C PHE A 277 0.20 3.03 20.01
N ASP A 278 0.38 2.60 21.24
CA ASP A 278 0.66 3.47 22.38
C ASP A 278 2.18 3.76 22.50
N SER A 279 2.99 3.23 21.57
CA SER A 279 4.44 3.45 21.48
C SER A 279 4.84 4.11 20.15
N ALA A 280 4.37 3.59 19.03
CA ALA A 280 4.91 3.89 17.71
C ALA A 280 3.90 4.61 16.79
N SER A 281 3.00 5.43 17.32
CA SER A 281 2.06 6.22 16.51
C SER A 281 2.42 7.70 16.51
N MET A 282 2.02 8.44 15.47
CA MET A 282 2.16 9.89 15.47
C MET A 282 1.27 10.57 16.51
N SER A 283 0.14 9.95 16.90
CA SER A 283 -0.68 10.44 18.02
C SER A 283 0.06 10.44 19.35
N VAL A 284 1.05 9.58 19.53
CA VAL A 284 1.94 9.59 20.71
C VAL A 284 2.86 10.82 20.67
N LEU A 285 3.45 11.11 19.49
CA LEU A 285 4.24 12.32 19.30
C LEU A 285 3.39 13.57 19.52
N GLU A 286 2.15 13.64 18.99
CA GLU A 286 1.21 14.75 19.25
C GLU A 286 0.99 14.97 20.76
N ALA A 287 0.78 13.89 21.51
CA ALA A 287 0.58 13.97 22.96
C ALA A 287 1.84 14.45 23.70
N MET A 288 3.02 13.98 23.29
CA MET A 288 4.30 14.41 23.87
C MET A 288 4.60 15.88 23.58
N MET A 289 4.36 16.35 22.36
CA MET A 289 4.48 17.76 21.98
C MET A 289 3.55 18.64 22.82
N THR A 290 2.28 18.24 22.92
CA THR A 290 1.30 18.98 23.75
C THR A 290 1.72 19.06 25.22
N ALA A 291 2.23 17.95 25.78
CA ALA A 291 2.73 17.93 27.16
C ALA A 291 3.97 18.82 27.35
N ALA A 292 4.77 19.01 26.30
CA ALA A 292 5.93 19.94 26.28
C ALA A 292 5.53 21.39 25.96
N GLY A 293 4.24 21.69 25.74
CA GLY A 293 3.77 23.02 25.36
C GLY A 293 3.98 23.41 23.90
N GLU A 294 4.25 22.41 23.04
CA GLU A 294 4.43 22.59 21.59
C GLU A 294 3.13 22.33 20.83
N SER A 295 2.87 23.07 19.71
CA SER A 295 1.73 22.78 18.84
C SER A 295 2.01 21.58 17.95
N PRO A 296 1.14 20.56 17.92
CA PRO A 296 1.31 19.41 17.05
C PRO A 296 0.79 19.63 15.62
N ASP A 297 0.18 20.77 15.31
CA ASP A 297 -0.50 20.99 14.01
C ASP A 297 0.46 20.89 12.83
N HIS A 298 1.70 21.37 12.99
CA HIS A 298 2.73 21.33 11.97
C HIS A 298 3.10 19.92 11.48
N LEU A 299 2.86 18.88 12.28
CA LEU A 299 3.10 17.49 11.87
C LEU A 299 2.26 17.10 10.64
N TRP A 300 1.08 17.73 10.46
CA TRP A 300 0.11 17.38 9.44
C TRP A 300 0.13 18.31 8.22
N GLU A 301 0.81 19.44 8.32
CA GLU A 301 0.94 20.39 7.21
C GLU A 301 1.86 19.82 6.12
N SER A 302 3.00 19.28 6.52
CA SER A 302 3.98 18.72 5.58
C SER A 302 4.69 17.48 6.15
N PRO A 303 4.82 16.42 5.37
CA PRO A 303 5.61 15.26 5.78
C PRO A 303 7.14 15.52 5.68
N ASN A 304 7.56 16.66 5.12
CA ASN A 304 8.97 16.95 4.88
C ASN A 304 9.60 17.84 5.94
N HIS A 305 8.78 18.60 6.68
CA HIS A 305 9.25 19.57 7.67
C HIS A 305 8.38 19.50 8.92
N TRP A 306 8.96 19.00 9.99
CA TRP A 306 8.36 18.99 11.31
C TRP A 306 9.05 20.01 12.20
N GLN A 307 8.25 20.76 12.96
CA GLN A 307 8.71 21.68 13.99
C GLN A 307 8.51 21.00 15.35
N VAL A 308 9.44 20.16 15.73
CA VAL A 308 9.45 19.39 16.98
C VAL A 308 10.79 19.67 17.66
N SER A 309 10.78 19.95 18.95
CA SER A 309 12.03 20.11 19.70
C SER A 309 12.81 18.78 19.73
N GLU A 310 14.13 18.89 19.70
CA GLU A 310 15.00 17.71 19.67
C GLU A 310 14.74 16.74 20.85
N PRO A 311 14.55 17.20 22.11
CA PRO A 311 14.28 16.29 23.22
C PRO A 311 12.98 15.50 23.05
N VAL A 312 11.89 16.13 22.58
CA VAL A 312 10.60 15.48 22.35
C VAL A 312 10.71 14.47 21.20
N LEU A 313 11.38 14.87 20.11
CA LEU A 313 11.58 13.99 18.95
C LEU A 313 12.39 12.75 19.33
N GLN A 314 13.52 12.91 20.05
CA GLN A 314 14.35 11.80 20.47
C GLN A 314 13.60 10.84 21.41
N ALA A 315 12.89 11.36 22.40
CA ALA A 315 12.12 10.55 23.33
C ALA A 315 11.04 9.73 22.61
N TRP A 316 10.36 10.32 21.61
CA TRP A 316 9.39 9.60 20.79
C TRP A 316 10.04 8.55 19.89
N VAL A 317 11.17 8.86 19.25
CA VAL A 317 11.91 7.93 18.40
C VAL A 317 12.37 6.72 19.21
N ASP A 318 12.90 6.93 20.41
CA ASP A 318 13.37 5.85 21.29
C ASP A 318 12.20 4.96 21.74
N LEU A 319 11.09 5.56 22.14
CA LEU A 319 9.87 4.83 22.52
C LEU A 319 9.30 4.00 21.35
N ALA A 320 9.25 4.59 20.16
CA ALA A 320 8.79 3.91 18.95
C ALA A 320 9.71 2.74 18.56
N ALA A 321 11.01 2.94 18.65
CA ALA A 321 12.02 1.94 18.32
C ALA A 321 11.95 0.71 19.24
N GLU A 322 11.79 0.90 20.55
CA GLU A 322 11.59 -0.20 21.50
C GLU A 322 10.32 -1.00 21.18
N GLY A 323 9.20 -0.30 20.93
CA GLY A 323 7.95 -0.96 20.54
C GLY A 323 8.08 -1.74 19.22
N LEU A 324 8.72 -1.14 18.21
CA LEU A 324 8.98 -1.82 16.94
C LEU A 324 9.88 -3.04 17.09
N ALA A 325 10.93 -2.97 17.92
CA ALA A 325 11.84 -4.08 18.15
C ALA A 325 11.08 -5.30 18.72
N GLY A 326 10.21 -5.10 19.71
CA GLY A 326 9.36 -6.16 20.25
C GLY A 326 8.38 -6.73 19.23
N ALA A 327 7.76 -5.87 18.41
CA ALA A 327 6.84 -6.29 17.35
C ALA A 327 7.57 -7.08 16.25
N ILE A 328 8.77 -6.66 15.85
CA ILE A 328 9.58 -7.33 14.84
C ILE A 328 10.03 -8.70 15.34
N LEU A 329 10.50 -8.80 16.59
CA LEU A 329 10.88 -10.09 17.19
C LEU A 329 9.69 -11.05 17.20
N SER A 330 8.51 -10.58 17.61
CA SER A 330 7.28 -11.38 17.61
C SER A 330 6.90 -11.87 16.21
N ALA A 331 7.02 -11.02 15.20
CA ALA A 331 6.75 -11.38 13.81
C ALA A 331 7.79 -12.37 13.26
N ALA A 332 9.08 -12.15 13.55
CA ALA A 332 10.18 -12.99 13.08
C ALA A 332 10.16 -14.40 13.69
N THR A 333 9.57 -14.58 14.87
CA THR A 333 9.35 -15.91 15.46
C THR A 333 8.25 -16.71 14.78
N LEU A 334 7.33 -16.06 14.07
CA LEU A 334 6.21 -16.69 13.39
C LEU A 334 6.42 -16.80 11.87
N LEU A 335 7.19 -15.87 11.30
CA LEU A 335 7.40 -15.73 9.87
C LEU A 335 8.89 -15.57 9.59
N GLU A 336 9.40 -16.32 8.64
CA GLU A 336 10.78 -16.17 8.17
C GLU A 336 10.83 -15.08 7.10
N LEU A 337 11.01 -13.83 7.54
CA LEU A 337 10.98 -12.64 6.69
C LEU A 337 12.40 -12.27 6.22
N GLU A 338 12.52 -11.79 4.97
CA GLU A 338 13.77 -11.22 4.44
C GLU A 338 14.01 -9.81 5.00
N ALA A 339 12.95 -9.01 5.11
CA ALA A 339 13.05 -7.62 5.54
C ALA A 339 11.86 -7.14 6.37
N VAL A 340 12.11 -6.06 7.11
CA VAL A 340 11.09 -5.19 7.70
C VAL A 340 11.30 -3.79 7.18
N LEU A 341 10.25 -3.18 6.65
CA LEU A 341 10.28 -1.86 6.06
C LEU A 341 9.54 -0.86 6.95
N ILE A 342 10.18 0.27 7.26
CA ILE A 342 9.61 1.35 8.08
C ILE A 342 9.36 2.55 7.18
N ASP A 343 8.11 3.00 7.12
CA ASP A 343 7.68 4.14 6.31
C ASP A 343 6.59 4.95 7.01
N GLY A 344 6.13 6.04 6.40
CA GLY A 344 5.06 6.82 7.02
C GLY A 344 4.99 8.28 6.59
N TRP A 345 4.09 9.00 7.23
CA TRP A 345 3.92 10.44 7.09
C TRP A 345 4.96 11.17 7.97
N MET A 346 6.22 11.10 7.59
CA MET A 346 7.32 11.72 8.33
C MET A 346 8.47 12.14 7.41
N PRO A 347 9.28 13.12 7.83
CA PRO A 347 10.48 13.52 7.10
C PRO A 347 11.45 12.34 6.90
N PRO A 348 12.16 12.28 5.77
CA PRO A 348 13.15 11.21 5.52
C PRO A 348 14.19 11.08 6.64
N LYS A 349 14.64 12.21 7.24
CA LYS A 349 15.56 12.21 8.37
C LYS A 349 14.97 11.50 9.59
N VAL A 350 13.72 11.75 9.92
CA VAL A 350 13.05 11.12 11.06
C VAL A 350 12.86 9.62 10.80
N ARG A 351 12.46 9.24 9.58
CA ARG A 351 12.36 7.84 9.18
C ARG A 351 13.70 7.11 9.34
N ALA A 352 14.78 7.73 8.91
CA ALA A 352 16.13 7.18 9.09
C ALA A 352 16.49 7.01 10.57
N MET A 353 16.15 7.99 11.42
CA MET A 353 16.35 7.91 12.88
C MET A 353 15.58 6.75 13.50
N VAL A 354 14.28 6.63 13.21
CA VAL A 354 13.45 5.52 13.71
C VAL A 354 14.03 4.18 13.26
N THR A 355 14.42 4.06 11.99
CA THR A 355 15.00 2.82 11.45
C THR A 355 16.29 2.44 12.19
N LEU A 356 17.21 3.38 12.36
CA LEU A 356 18.47 3.15 13.05
C LEU A 356 18.26 2.76 14.51
N ARG A 357 17.40 3.51 15.23
CA ARG A 357 17.10 3.20 16.64
C ARG A 357 16.41 1.85 16.82
N THR A 358 15.57 1.46 15.85
CA THR A 358 14.94 0.11 15.84
C THR A 358 16.01 -0.98 15.67
N GLN A 359 16.99 -0.80 14.78
CA GLN A 359 18.11 -1.73 14.63
C GLN A 359 18.93 -1.83 15.93
N GLU A 360 19.21 -0.71 16.57
CA GLU A 360 19.94 -0.65 17.85
C GLU A 360 19.13 -1.33 18.98
N ALA A 361 17.80 -1.15 19.03
CA ALA A 361 16.93 -1.78 20.00
C ALA A 361 16.89 -3.30 19.81
N LEU A 362 16.77 -3.77 18.57
CA LEU A 362 16.83 -5.20 18.24
C LEU A 362 18.15 -5.85 18.66
N ALA A 363 19.27 -5.17 18.47
CA ALA A 363 20.60 -5.68 18.84
C ALA A 363 20.76 -5.90 20.35
N ARG A 364 19.87 -5.36 21.20
CA ARG A 364 19.87 -5.55 22.65
C ARG A 364 19.00 -6.72 23.10
N LEU A 365 18.18 -7.28 22.23
CA LEU A 365 17.29 -8.40 22.53
C LEU A 365 18.03 -9.74 22.41
N ASP A 366 17.56 -10.74 23.13
CA ASP A 366 17.98 -12.12 22.92
C ASP A 366 17.31 -12.65 21.63
N LEU A 367 18.13 -12.88 20.62
CA LEU A 367 17.71 -13.34 19.30
C LEU A 367 18.00 -14.82 19.06
N SER A 368 18.29 -15.58 20.13
CA SER A 368 18.64 -17.00 20.05
C SER A 368 17.51 -17.80 19.35
N GLY A 369 17.84 -18.47 18.26
CA GLY A 369 16.91 -19.30 17.48
C GLY A 369 15.99 -18.54 16.52
N VAL A 370 16.19 -17.23 16.32
CA VAL A 370 15.40 -16.41 15.41
C VAL A 370 16.28 -15.88 14.27
N SER A 371 15.85 -16.12 13.01
CA SER A 371 16.43 -15.48 11.85
C SER A 371 15.90 -14.05 11.72
N MET A 372 16.73 -13.06 12.03
CA MET A 372 16.31 -11.67 12.02
C MET A 372 16.25 -11.08 10.63
N PRO A 373 15.11 -10.46 10.26
CA PRO A 373 15.00 -9.74 9.00
C PRO A 373 15.83 -8.46 9.00
N GLN A 374 16.21 -8.01 7.80
CA GLN A 374 16.88 -6.72 7.65
C GLN A 374 15.88 -5.57 7.86
N VAL A 375 16.11 -4.72 8.84
CA VAL A 375 15.29 -3.53 9.05
C VAL A 375 15.77 -2.41 8.14
N ARG A 376 14.88 -1.89 7.29
CA ARG A 376 15.18 -0.88 6.27
C ARG A 376 14.11 0.22 6.25
N GLN A 377 14.42 1.33 5.61
CA GLN A 377 13.41 2.34 5.29
C GLN A 377 12.58 1.89 4.09
N GLY A 378 11.26 2.18 4.12
CA GLY A 378 10.44 2.16 2.93
C GLY A 378 10.85 3.27 1.96
N THR A 379 10.53 3.12 0.68
CA THR A 379 11.02 4.00 -0.38
C THR A 379 9.95 4.93 -0.96
N VAL A 380 8.67 4.62 -0.74
CA VAL A 380 7.54 5.39 -1.28
C VAL A 380 7.22 6.63 -0.42
N GLY A 381 7.32 6.51 0.89
CA GLY A 381 7.15 7.64 1.81
C GLY A 381 5.70 8.05 2.05
N ALA A 382 5.49 9.32 2.31
CA ALA A 382 4.22 9.88 2.78
C ALA A 382 3.03 9.64 1.82
N GLN A 383 3.28 9.48 0.54
CA GLN A 383 2.26 9.22 -0.48
C GLN A 383 1.90 7.73 -0.61
N ALA A 384 2.52 6.83 0.16
CA ALA A 384 2.35 5.39 0.01
C ALA A 384 0.87 4.95 0.07
N ARG A 385 0.04 5.58 0.90
CA ARG A 385 -1.38 5.23 0.99
C ARG A 385 -2.18 5.59 -0.26
N SER A 386 -1.99 6.77 -0.82
CA SER A 386 -2.69 7.21 -2.03
C SER A 386 -2.18 6.51 -3.30
N LEU A 387 -0.86 6.32 -3.39
CA LEU A 387 -0.25 5.52 -4.46
C LEU A 387 -0.65 4.05 -4.37
N GLY A 388 -0.71 3.50 -3.15
CA GLY A 388 -1.17 2.14 -2.92
C GLY A 388 -2.63 1.96 -3.28
N ALA A 389 -3.48 2.95 -2.99
CA ALA A 389 -4.85 2.95 -3.51
C ALA A 389 -4.87 2.84 -5.03
N ALA A 390 -4.13 3.69 -5.74
CA ALA A 390 -4.04 3.63 -7.20
C ALA A 390 -3.41 2.32 -7.73
N ALA A 391 -2.54 1.69 -6.95
CA ALA A 391 -1.93 0.40 -7.27
C ALA A 391 -2.94 -0.76 -7.26
N ILE A 392 -4.07 -0.64 -6.53
CA ILE A 392 -5.07 -1.73 -6.45
C ILE A 392 -5.64 -2.05 -7.84
N PRO A 393 -6.29 -1.10 -8.56
CA PRO A 393 -6.83 -1.38 -9.89
C PRO A 393 -5.73 -1.71 -10.91
N LEU A 394 -4.53 -1.14 -10.78
CA LEU A 394 -3.39 -1.49 -11.61
C LEU A 394 -3.02 -2.97 -11.44
N SER A 395 -2.87 -3.42 -10.19
CA SER A 395 -2.50 -4.81 -9.88
C SER A 395 -3.59 -5.79 -10.32
N GLN A 396 -4.85 -5.48 -10.02
CA GLN A 396 -5.99 -6.33 -10.41
C GLN A 396 -6.08 -6.54 -11.92
N ARG A 397 -5.71 -5.55 -12.71
CA ARG A 397 -5.86 -5.61 -14.16
C ARG A 397 -4.61 -6.10 -14.90
N TYR A 398 -3.41 -5.72 -14.44
CA TYR A 398 -2.18 -5.84 -15.23
C TYR A 398 -1.06 -6.63 -14.56
N LEU A 399 -1.16 -6.95 -13.27
CA LEU A 399 -0.12 -7.73 -12.60
C LEU A 399 -0.59 -9.15 -12.32
N ILE A 400 0.36 -10.08 -12.20
CA ILE A 400 0.03 -11.45 -11.78
C ILE A 400 -0.34 -11.48 -10.30
N ASP A 401 -1.41 -12.21 -10.04
CA ASP A 401 -1.69 -12.77 -8.72
C ASP A 401 -1.19 -14.23 -8.73
N GLN A 402 0.00 -14.46 -8.16
CA GLN A 402 0.57 -15.82 -8.09
C GLN A 402 -0.29 -16.76 -7.23
N ASN A 403 -1.06 -16.23 -6.29
CA ASN A 403 -2.00 -17.01 -5.50
C ASN A 403 -3.19 -17.51 -6.32
N ALA A 404 -3.57 -16.83 -7.39
CA ALA A 404 -4.61 -17.29 -8.30
C ALA A 404 -4.17 -18.54 -9.08
N ALA A 405 -2.89 -18.63 -9.44
CA ALA A 405 -2.34 -19.82 -10.11
C ALA A 405 -2.25 -21.03 -9.16
N ALA A 406 -1.91 -20.81 -7.88
CA ALA A 406 -1.86 -21.88 -6.88
C ALA A 406 -3.25 -22.39 -6.46
N ARG A 407 -4.30 -21.59 -6.67
CA ARG A 407 -5.71 -21.99 -6.42
C ARG A 407 -6.33 -22.75 -7.58
N GLY A 408 -5.66 -22.85 -8.72
CA GLY A 408 -6.11 -23.53 -9.93
C GLY A 408 -5.28 -24.78 -10.32
N ALA A 409 -4.32 -25.19 -9.48
CA ALA A 409 -3.52 -26.39 -9.69
C ALA A 409 -4.01 -27.57 -8.84
#